data_c3a4b9f221d58586286261209ab571f6
#
_entry.id   c3a4b9f221d58586286261209ab571f6
#
_cell.length_a   1.000
_cell.length_b   1.000
_cell.length_c   1.000
_cell.angle_alpha   90.00
_cell.angle_beta   90.00
_cell.angle_gamma   90.00
#
_symmetry.space_group_name_H-M   'P 1'
#
loop_
_entity.id
_entity.type
_entity.pdbx_description
1 polymer ?
#
loop_
_entity_poly.entity_id
_entity_poly.type
_entity_poly.pdbx_seq_one_letter_code
_entity_poly.pdbx_strand_id
1 'polypeptide(L)'
;MDQLAPYISILALCISAFTAWFTILRRGSVRSTHPSFIALRYDFVGTKLPQAKIFLRTLLFSTGKRGCVIESLFLRVRDGSRSEEFAFWGYGDKDLVRGSGLFVAENGVATNHHFNPLRTEPLFLFSHGTYQLELVAKLIGREKSVSLWNLTIEVPRGAFDASIAREKAVFYSWSPDQERYVSSIETRSGFIHALSDPQSAAH
;
A
#
# COMPACT_ATOMS: atom_id res chain seq x y z
N MET A 1 33.75 10.83 49.66
CA MET A 1 33.22 10.09 48.48
C MET A 1 31.67 10.04 48.46
N ASP A 2 31.02 10.30 49.60
CA ASP A 2 29.57 10.13 49.75
C ASP A 2 28.69 11.18 49.01
N GLN A 3 29.26 12.33 48.67
CA GLN A 3 28.51 13.38 47.97
C GLN A 3 28.32 13.12 46.47
N LEU A 4 29.06 12.22 45.84
CA LEU A 4 28.90 11.86 44.44
C LEU A 4 27.77 10.85 44.19
N ALA A 5 27.43 10.05 45.14
CA ALA A 5 26.39 9.01 45.02
C ALA A 5 25.01 9.55 44.57
N PRO A 6 24.47 10.68 45.13
CA PRO A 6 23.19 11.20 44.69
C PRO A 6 23.22 11.71 43.25
N TYR A 7 24.32 12.28 42.78
CA TYR A 7 24.46 12.76 41.41
C TYR A 7 24.47 11.61 40.41
N ILE A 8 25.18 10.51 40.73
CA ILE A 8 25.21 9.30 39.93
C ILE A 8 23.81 8.68 39.85
N SER A 9 23.06 8.64 40.96
CA SER A 9 21.71 8.10 41.02
C SER A 9 20.72 8.92 40.16
N ILE A 10 20.81 10.24 40.21
CA ILE A 10 19.99 11.13 39.40
C ILE A 10 20.31 10.93 37.89
N LEU A 11 21.59 10.87 37.57
CA LEU A 11 22.02 10.64 36.19
C LEU A 11 21.49 9.29 35.64
N ALA A 12 21.61 8.22 36.43
CA ALA A 12 21.09 6.91 36.07
C ALA A 12 19.56 6.92 35.89
N LEU A 13 18.83 7.62 36.74
CA LEU A 13 17.37 7.79 36.62
C LEU A 13 17.03 8.55 35.30
N CYS A 14 17.71 9.64 35.03
CA CYS A 14 17.52 10.40 33.78
C CYS A 14 17.76 9.55 32.53
N ILE A 15 18.85 8.79 32.49
CA ILE A 15 19.18 7.89 31.39
C ILE A 15 18.08 6.83 31.22
N SER A 16 17.62 6.23 32.34
CA SER A 16 16.56 5.22 32.33
C SER A 16 15.24 5.79 31.84
N ALA A 17 14.84 6.96 32.32
CA ALA A 17 13.62 7.65 31.89
C ALA A 17 13.69 8.04 30.40
N PHE A 18 14.84 8.53 29.94
CA PHE A 18 15.07 8.89 28.54
C PHE A 18 15.01 7.65 27.63
N THR A 19 15.64 6.57 28.05
CA THR A 19 15.60 5.29 27.33
C THR A 19 14.17 4.76 27.25
N ALA A 20 13.43 4.75 28.35
CA ALA A 20 12.04 4.31 28.38
C ALA A 20 11.15 5.19 27.46
N TRP A 21 11.36 6.50 27.48
CA TRP A 21 10.66 7.40 26.57
C TRP A 21 10.90 7.07 25.10
N PHE A 22 12.13 6.93 24.67
CA PHE A 22 12.48 6.68 23.27
C PHE A 22 12.10 5.28 22.80
N THR A 23 12.18 4.27 23.67
CA THR A 23 11.92 2.88 23.28
C THR A 23 10.44 2.49 23.39
N ILE A 24 9.72 2.99 24.41
CA ILE A 24 8.37 2.52 24.73
C ILE A 24 7.30 3.59 24.49
N LEU A 25 7.55 4.84 24.89
CA LEU A 25 6.52 5.88 24.91
C LEU A 25 6.45 6.68 23.62
N ARG A 26 7.56 6.82 22.89
CA ARG A 26 7.59 7.58 21.64
C ARG A 26 6.67 6.94 20.61
N ARG A 27 5.66 7.70 20.16
CA ARG A 27 4.80 7.28 19.04
C ARG A 27 5.61 7.28 17.75
N GLY A 28 5.67 6.13 17.10
CA GLY A 28 6.22 6.01 15.75
C GLY A 28 5.33 6.66 14.69
N SER A 29 5.82 6.67 13.48
CA SER A 29 5.05 6.99 12.26
C SER A 29 4.99 5.75 11.37
N VAL A 30 3.90 5.62 10.63
CA VAL A 30 3.81 4.58 9.60
C VAL A 30 4.63 5.01 8.39
N ARG A 31 5.38 4.06 7.87
CA ARG A 31 6.14 4.16 6.62
C ARG A 31 5.75 3.01 5.71
N SER A 32 5.99 3.18 4.43
CA SER A 32 5.78 2.14 3.44
C SER A 32 6.97 2.08 2.49
N THR A 33 7.35 0.88 2.06
CA THR A 33 8.22 0.74 0.91
C THR A 33 7.46 1.09 -0.36
N HIS A 34 8.17 1.43 -1.42
CA HIS A 34 7.56 1.45 -2.75
C HIS A 34 7.06 0.04 -3.07
N PRO A 35 5.92 -0.10 -3.76
CA PRO A 35 5.41 -1.42 -4.11
C PRO A 35 6.39 -2.15 -5.01
N SER A 36 6.66 -3.41 -4.70
CA SER A 36 7.48 -4.27 -5.57
C SER A 36 6.73 -4.64 -6.85
N PHE A 37 5.40 -4.57 -6.79
CA PHE A 37 4.50 -5.02 -7.83
C PHE A 37 3.19 -4.22 -7.79
N ILE A 38 2.68 -3.82 -8.96
CA ILE A 38 1.39 -3.17 -9.13
C ILE A 38 0.67 -3.85 -10.29
N ALA A 39 -0.64 -4.09 -10.14
CA ALA A 39 -1.47 -4.57 -11.23
C ALA A 39 -2.74 -3.71 -11.37
N LEU A 40 -3.01 -3.31 -12.60
CA LEU A 40 -4.25 -2.65 -12.99
C LEU A 40 -5.11 -3.64 -13.77
N ARG A 41 -6.37 -3.79 -13.37
CA ARG A 41 -7.31 -4.69 -14.03
C ARG A 41 -8.75 -4.25 -13.88
N TYR A 42 -9.67 -4.95 -14.54
CA TYR A 42 -11.09 -4.87 -14.28
C TYR A 42 -11.62 -6.15 -13.66
N ASP A 43 -12.46 -6.02 -12.63
CA ASP A 43 -13.29 -7.11 -12.13
C ASP A 43 -14.71 -6.96 -12.68
N PHE A 44 -15.35 -8.10 -12.98
CA PHE A 44 -16.71 -8.18 -13.49
C PHE A 44 -17.56 -8.96 -12.46
N VAL A 45 -17.95 -8.28 -11.38
CA VAL A 45 -18.72 -8.91 -10.29
C VAL A 45 -20.20 -8.73 -10.59
N GLY A 46 -20.89 -9.83 -10.92
CA GLY A 46 -22.36 -9.91 -10.99
C GLY A 46 -23.05 -9.00 -12.01
N THR A 47 -22.38 -7.99 -12.51
CA THR A 47 -22.87 -7.03 -13.49
C THR A 47 -22.02 -7.10 -14.76
N LYS A 48 -22.60 -6.69 -15.89
CA LYS A 48 -21.88 -6.59 -17.16
C LYS A 48 -20.88 -5.42 -17.21
N LEU A 49 -20.85 -4.57 -16.18
CA LEU A 49 -20.00 -3.39 -16.13
C LEU A 49 -18.64 -3.71 -15.51
N PRO A 50 -17.54 -3.25 -16.13
CA PRO A 50 -16.21 -3.43 -15.61
C PRO A 50 -15.99 -2.52 -14.37
N GLN A 51 -15.50 -3.08 -13.28
CA GLN A 51 -15.06 -2.33 -12.12
C GLN A 51 -13.54 -2.25 -12.09
N ALA A 52 -13.00 -1.04 -12.15
CA ALA A 52 -11.55 -0.85 -12.07
C ALA A 52 -11.02 -1.34 -10.72
N LYS A 53 -9.90 -2.04 -10.75
CA LYS A 53 -9.23 -2.56 -9.56
C LYS A 53 -7.75 -2.37 -9.67
N ILE A 54 -7.15 -1.91 -8.58
CA ILE A 54 -5.72 -1.79 -8.44
C ILE A 54 -5.27 -2.74 -7.34
N PHE A 55 -4.25 -3.48 -7.66
CA PHE A 55 -3.62 -4.41 -6.77
C PHE A 55 -2.15 -4.04 -6.61
N LEU A 56 -1.65 -4.02 -5.39
CA LEU A 56 -0.24 -3.77 -5.16
C LEU A 56 0.26 -4.53 -3.92
N ARG A 57 1.56 -4.79 -3.90
CA ARG A 57 2.23 -5.39 -2.77
C ARG A 57 3.28 -4.44 -2.21
N THR A 58 3.10 -4.04 -0.97
CA THR A 58 4.02 -3.15 -0.26
C THR A 58 4.17 -3.60 1.19
N LEU A 59 5.31 -3.27 1.79
CA LEU A 59 5.56 -3.45 3.22
C LEU A 59 5.17 -2.15 3.93
N LEU A 60 4.26 -2.25 4.88
CA LEU A 60 3.94 -1.19 5.83
C LEU A 60 4.65 -1.48 7.15
N PHE A 61 5.33 -0.51 7.73
CA PHE A 61 6.03 -0.67 9.00
C PHE A 61 5.94 0.58 9.87
N SER A 62 6.04 0.39 11.18
CA SER A 62 6.09 1.48 12.15
C SER A 62 7.53 1.82 12.51
N THR A 63 7.84 3.11 12.64
CA THR A 63 9.17 3.57 13.10
C THR A 63 9.30 3.54 14.62
N GLY A 64 8.28 3.09 15.34
CA GLY A 64 8.29 2.96 16.81
C GLY A 64 7.82 1.59 17.25
N LYS A 65 8.40 1.07 18.32
CA LYS A 65 8.09 -0.25 18.90
C LYS A 65 6.63 -0.45 19.25
N ARG A 66 5.95 0.62 19.62
CA ARG A 66 4.53 0.58 19.99
C ARG A 66 3.60 0.26 18.82
N GLY A 67 4.09 0.37 17.57
CA GLY A 67 3.26 0.23 16.38
C GLY A 67 2.28 1.39 16.19
N CYS A 68 1.50 1.29 15.13
CA CYS A 68 0.47 2.26 14.77
C CYS A 68 -0.76 1.53 14.22
N VAL A 69 -1.94 2.10 14.41
CA VAL A 69 -3.16 1.60 13.77
C VAL A 69 -3.54 2.51 12.62
N ILE A 70 -3.65 1.95 11.44
CA ILE A 70 -4.22 2.60 10.27
C ILE A 70 -5.73 2.44 10.35
N GLU A 71 -6.44 3.54 10.51
CA GLU A 71 -7.89 3.59 10.52
C GLU A 71 -8.46 3.30 9.13
N SER A 72 -7.85 3.91 8.09
CA SER A 72 -8.20 3.68 6.70
C SER A 72 -7.02 3.89 5.78
N LEU A 73 -6.98 3.14 4.69
CA LEU A 73 -5.95 3.18 3.66
C LEU A 73 -6.61 3.45 2.31
N PHE A 74 -6.09 4.40 1.56
CA PHE A 74 -6.59 4.81 0.25
C PHE A 74 -5.46 4.89 -0.74
N LEU A 75 -5.78 4.58 -1.99
CA LEU A 75 -4.93 4.88 -3.12
C LEU A 75 -5.59 5.99 -3.94
N ARG A 76 -4.95 7.15 -4.02
CA ARG A 76 -5.38 8.24 -4.89
C ARG A 76 -4.73 8.08 -6.25
N VAL A 77 -5.55 8.09 -7.28
CA VAL A 77 -5.13 7.91 -8.67
C VAL A 77 -5.44 9.20 -9.41
N ARG A 78 -4.44 9.78 -10.06
CA ARG A 78 -4.59 10.99 -10.88
C ARG A 78 -4.18 10.69 -12.32
N ASP A 79 -5.04 11.06 -13.25
CA ASP A 79 -4.82 10.99 -14.70
C ASP A 79 -5.10 12.37 -15.28
N GLY A 80 -4.05 13.15 -15.51
CA GLY A 80 -4.18 14.54 -15.94
C GLY A 80 -5.04 15.38 -14.97
N SER A 81 -6.23 15.76 -15.40
CA SER A 81 -7.19 16.54 -14.60
C SER A 81 -8.10 15.72 -13.70
N ARG A 82 -8.17 14.39 -13.92
CA ARG A 82 -9.05 13.50 -13.15
C ARG A 82 -8.33 13.00 -11.90
N SER A 83 -9.05 12.97 -10.79
CA SER A 83 -8.57 12.39 -9.53
C SER A 83 -9.64 11.48 -8.97
N GLU A 84 -9.29 10.23 -8.68
CA GLU A 84 -10.19 9.23 -8.10
C GLU A 84 -9.54 8.59 -6.87
N GLU A 85 -10.35 8.26 -5.89
CA GLU A 85 -9.92 7.59 -4.67
C GLU A 85 -10.41 6.14 -4.66
N PHE A 86 -9.47 5.25 -4.41
CA PHE A 86 -9.70 3.82 -4.29
C PHE A 86 -9.54 3.40 -2.84
N ALA A 87 -10.58 2.79 -2.27
CA ALA A 87 -10.54 2.30 -0.91
C ALA A 87 -9.85 0.94 -0.82
N PHE A 88 -9.13 0.72 0.28
CA PHE A 88 -8.53 -0.56 0.58
C PHE A 88 -9.58 -1.64 0.89
N TRP A 89 -9.36 -2.83 0.32
CA TRP A 89 -10.11 -4.05 0.58
C TRP A 89 -9.13 -5.14 1.01
N GLY A 90 -9.37 -5.70 2.17
CA GLY A 90 -8.58 -6.80 2.72
C GLY A 90 -9.31 -8.14 2.61
N TYR A 91 -8.60 -9.22 2.85
CA TYR A 91 -9.23 -10.54 2.96
C TYR A 91 -9.94 -10.64 4.31
N GLY A 92 -11.26 -10.89 4.27
CA GLY A 92 -12.02 -11.40 5.39
C GLY A 92 -11.91 -12.94 5.47
N ASP A 93 -12.78 -13.57 6.25
CA ASP A 93 -12.74 -15.03 6.42
C ASP A 93 -13.03 -15.81 5.12
N LYS A 94 -13.84 -15.26 4.24
CA LYS A 94 -14.23 -15.91 2.97
C LYS A 94 -13.98 -15.04 1.75
N ASP A 95 -14.22 -13.74 1.86
CA ASP A 95 -14.23 -12.80 0.74
C ASP A 95 -13.42 -11.54 1.05
N LEU A 96 -13.16 -10.76 -0.01
CA LEU A 96 -12.61 -9.42 0.13
C LEU A 96 -13.67 -8.50 0.73
N VAL A 97 -13.34 -7.87 1.85
CA VAL A 97 -14.17 -6.89 2.54
C VAL A 97 -13.48 -5.54 2.57
N ARG A 98 -14.25 -4.47 2.61
CA ARG A 98 -13.71 -3.13 2.78
C ARG A 98 -12.99 -3.07 4.12
N GLY A 99 -11.67 -2.82 4.06
CA GLY A 99 -10.79 -2.95 5.21
C GLY A 99 -10.57 -1.65 5.95
N SER A 100 -10.51 -1.77 7.27
CA SER A 100 -10.06 -0.73 8.20
C SER A 100 -9.41 -1.40 9.42
N GLY A 101 -8.73 -0.61 10.24
CA GLY A 101 -8.18 -1.13 11.50
C GLY A 101 -6.92 -1.98 11.35
N LEU A 102 -6.07 -1.70 10.36
CA LEU A 102 -4.81 -2.43 10.17
C LEU A 102 -3.78 -2.01 11.23
N PHE A 103 -3.38 -2.95 12.10
CA PHE A 103 -2.26 -2.73 13.02
C PHE A 103 -0.93 -2.95 12.30
N VAL A 104 -0.03 -1.97 12.43
CA VAL A 104 1.30 -1.99 11.82
C VAL A 104 2.35 -1.93 12.91
N ALA A 105 3.07 -3.02 13.11
CA ALA A 105 4.18 -3.14 14.05
C ALA A 105 5.52 -2.68 13.44
N GLU A 106 6.59 -2.70 14.24
CA GLU A 106 7.95 -2.34 13.82
C GLU A 106 8.50 -3.31 12.75
N ASN A 107 8.23 -4.61 12.90
CA ASN A 107 8.59 -5.64 11.93
C ASN A 107 7.76 -5.60 10.64
N GLY A 108 6.74 -4.75 10.59
CA GLY A 108 5.94 -4.49 9.42
C GLY A 108 4.91 -5.57 9.08
N VAL A 109 4.10 -5.23 8.08
CA VAL A 109 3.09 -6.10 7.48
C VAL A 109 3.27 -6.05 5.98
N ALA A 110 3.75 -7.15 5.39
CA ALA A 110 3.83 -7.33 3.95
C ALA A 110 2.60 -8.10 3.50
N THR A 111 1.68 -7.44 2.81
CA THR A 111 0.46 -8.06 2.33
C THR A 111 0.07 -7.54 0.95
N ASN A 112 -0.81 -8.28 0.32
CA ASN A 112 -1.42 -7.90 -0.93
C ASN A 112 -2.58 -6.94 -0.65
N HIS A 113 -2.48 -5.74 -1.18
CA HIS A 113 -3.48 -4.69 -0.99
C HIS A 113 -4.33 -4.59 -2.25
N HIS A 114 -5.64 -4.73 -2.07
CA HIS A 114 -6.64 -4.55 -3.13
C HIS A 114 -7.30 -3.20 -2.95
N PHE A 115 -7.43 -2.45 -4.03
CA PHE A 115 -8.06 -1.14 -4.04
C PHE A 115 -9.17 -1.10 -5.09
N ASN A 116 -10.37 -0.75 -4.66
CA ASN A 116 -11.54 -0.55 -5.52
C ASN A 116 -11.98 0.90 -5.44
N PRO A 117 -12.55 1.47 -6.51
CA PRO A 117 -13.04 2.84 -6.50
C PRO A 117 -14.01 3.06 -5.35
N LEU A 118 -13.94 4.22 -4.72
CA LEU A 118 -14.86 4.62 -3.66
C LEU A 118 -16.26 4.86 -4.20
N ARG A 119 -16.35 5.36 -5.44
CA ARG A 119 -17.56 5.65 -6.17
C ARG A 119 -17.77 4.61 -7.25
N THR A 120 -18.99 4.17 -7.42
CA THR A 120 -19.38 3.28 -8.51
C THR A 120 -19.82 4.06 -9.75
N GLU A 121 -20.20 5.32 -9.59
CA GLU A 121 -20.62 6.22 -10.65
C GLU A 121 -20.04 7.62 -10.45
N PRO A 122 -19.51 8.26 -11.51
CA PRO A 122 -19.28 7.69 -12.84
C PRO A 122 -18.22 6.59 -12.83
N LEU A 123 -18.37 5.61 -13.72
CA LEU A 123 -17.46 4.49 -13.84
C LEU A 123 -16.02 4.96 -14.16
N PHE A 124 -15.05 4.56 -13.34
CA PHE A 124 -13.65 4.83 -13.60
C PHE A 124 -13.11 3.81 -14.61
N LEU A 125 -12.62 4.30 -15.73
CA LEU A 125 -11.98 3.48 -16.76
C LEU A 125 -10.53 3.90 -16.92
N PHE A 126 -9.63 2.90 -16.96
CA PHE A 126 -8.24 3.15 -17.30
C PHE A 126 -8.12 3.48 -18.80
N SER A 127 -7.35 4.51 -19.10
CA SER A 127 -6.96 4.90 -20.44
C SER A 127 -5.44 4.79 -20.60
N HIS A 128 -4.92 4.90 -21.82
CA HIS A 128 -3.49 5.04 -22.01
C HIS A 128 -3.03 6.40 -21.47
N GLY A 129 -1.83 6.46 -20.91
CA GLY A 129 -1.27 7.71 -20.42
C GLY A 129 -0.55 7.56 -19.09
N THR A 130 -0.18 8.70 -18.52
CA THR A 130 0.58 8.77 -17.28
C THR A 130 -0.35 8.91 -16.09
N TYR A 131 -0.19 8.02 -15.12
CA TYR A 131 -0.93 8.02 -13.86
C TYR A 131 -0.01 8.31 -12.69
N GLN A 132 -0.46 9.20 -11.81
CA GLN A 132 0.15 9.40 -10.49
C GLN A 132 -0.64 8.62 -9.46
N LEU A 133 0.06 7.75 -8.73
CA LEU A 133 -0.49 6.94 -7.65
C LEU A 133 0.07 7.43 -6.32
N GLU A 134 -0.80 7.74 -5.39
CA GLU A 134 -0.44 8.19 -4.04
C GLU A 134 -1.12 7.30 -2.99
N LEU A 135 -0.31 6.61 -2.18
CA LEU A 135 -0.83 5.83 -1.05
C LEU A 135 -1.01 6.74 0.16
N VAL A 136 -2.23 6.82 0.66
CA VAL A 136 -2.62 7.71 1.75
C VAL A 136 -3.19 6.90 2.91
N ALA A 137 -2.67 7.11 4.12
CA ALA A 137 -3.15 6.47 5.34
C ALA A 137 -3.75 7.49 6.31
N LYS A 138 -4.91 7.16 6.88
CA LYS A 138 -5.48 7.82 8.05
C LYS A 138 -5.11 7.01 9.28
N LEU A 139 -4.45 7.63 10.23
CA LEU A 139 -4.01 6.98 11.47
C LEU A 139 -4.93 7.34 12.63
N ILE A 140 -5.21 6.37 13.51
CA ILE A 140 -5.95 6.63 14.74
C ILE A 140 -5.23 7.70 15.56
N GLY A 141 -5.98 8.69 16.01
CA GLY A 141 -5.49 9.79 16.84
C GLY A 141 -4.70 10.86 16.07
N ARG A 142 -4.78 10.86 14.74
CA ARG A 142 -4.30 11.97 13.90
C ARG A 142 -5.45 12.55 13.09
N GLU A 143 -5.57 13.88 13.08
CA GLU A 143 -6.62 14.56 12.30
C GLU A 143 -6.35 14.47 10.79
N LYS A 144 -5.10 14.64 10.38
CA LYS A 144 -4.69 14.65 8.97
C LYS A 144 -4.23 13.28 8.51
N SER A 145 -4.61 12.93 7.30
CA SER A 145 -4.07 11.77 6.59
C SER A 145 -2.59 12.00 6.21
N VAL A 146 -1.84 10.92 6.11
CA VAL A 146 -0.41 10.91 5.80
C VAL A 146 -0.21 10.26 4.45
N SER A 147 0.49 10.94 3.54
CA SER A 147 0.98 10.35 2.30
C SER A 147 2.17 9.44 2.63
N LEU A 148 2.09 8.18 2.23
CA LEU A 148 3.13 7.18 2.47
C LEU A 148 4.15 7.15 1.34
N TRP A 149 3.67 7.22 0.10
CA TRP A 149 4.48 7.37 -1.10
C TRP A 149 3.66 7.94 -2.27
N ASN A 150 4.35 8.46 -3.25
CA ASN A 150 3.82 8.91 -4.53
C ASN A 150 4.72 8.35 -5.63
N LEU A 151 4.11 7.80 -6.69
CA LEU A 151 4.83 7.25 -7.82
C LEU A 151 4.07 7.50 -9.12
N THR A 152 4.79 7.43 -10.23
CA THR A 152 4.23 7.61 -11.57
C THR A 152 4.39 6.32 -12.36
N ILE A 153 3.32 5.91 -13.03
CA ILE A 153 3.31 4.78 -13.96
C ILE A 153 2.76 5.23 -15.31
N GLU A 154 3.15 4.54 -16.36
CA GLU A 154 2.64 4.79 -17.70
C GLU A 154 1.83 3.59 -18.17
N VAL A 155 0.55 3.81 -18.48
CA VAL A 155 -0.34 2.79 -19.04
C VAL A 155 -0.11 2.72 -20.56
N PRO A 156 0.31 1.56 -21.10
CA PRO A 156 0.58 1.41 -22.53
C PRO A 156 -0.68 1.57 -23.38
N ARG A 157 -0.50 1.96 -24.65
CA ARG A 157 -1.61 2.00 -25.62
C ARG A 157 -2.16 0.59 -25.86
N GLY A 158 -3.47 0.47 -25.96
CA GLY A 158 -4.15 -0.80 -26.23
C GLY A 158 -4.24 -1.73 -25.01
N ALA A 159 -3.71 -1.35 -23.84
CA ALA A 159 -3.73 -2.18 -22.64
C ALA A 159 -5.14 -2.51 -22.13
N PHE A 160 -6.09 -1.60 -22.34
CA PHE A 160 -7.47 -1.70 -21.87
C PHE A 160 -8.50 -1.58 -23.00
N ASP A 161 -8.16 -2.01 -24.21
CA ASP A 161 -9.14 -2.10 -25.30
C ASP A 161 -10.28 -3.04 -24.92
N ALA A 162 -11.51 -2.65 -25.26
CA ALA A 162 -12.74 -3.29 -24.74
C ALA A 162 -12.82 -4.82 -25.01
N SER A 163 -12.16 -5.31 -26.07
CA SER A 163 -12.11 -6.74 -26.40
C SER A 163 -11.15 -7.53 -25.49
N ILE A 164 -10.18 -6.87 -24.86
CA ILE A 164 -9.05 -7.49 -24.17
C ILE A 164 -9.16 -7.29 -22.66
N ALA A 165 -9.82 -6.22 -22.23
CA ALA A 165 -9.90 -5.79 -20.82
C ALA A 165 -10.49 -6.83 -19.86
N ARG A 166 -11.26 -7.81 -20.35
CA ARG A 166 -11.85 -8.89 -19.52
C ARG A 166 -10.85 -9.92 -19.07
N GLU A 167 -9.84 -10.20 -19.91
CA GLU A 167 -8.93 -11.33 -19.73
C GLU A 167 -7.52 -10.92 -19.36
N LYS A 168 -7.20 -9.63 -19.52
CA LYS A 168 -5.85 -9.11 -19.34
C LYS A 168 -5.77 -8.14 -18.16
N ALA A 169 -4.57 -8.06 -17.62
CA ALA A 169 -4.17 -7.07 -16.63
C ALA A 169 -2.84 -6.44 -17.05
N VAL A 170 -2.62 -5.20 -16.65
CA VAL A 170 -1.32 -4.54 -16.81
C VAL A 170 -0.57 -4.65 -15.51
N PHE A 171 0.60 -5.24 -15.57
CA PHE A 171 1.49 -5.45 -14.44
C PHE A 171 2.66 -4.48 -14.52
N TYR A 172 3.10 -4.02 -13.37
CA TYR A 172 4.27 -3.19 -13.21
C TYR A 172 5.18 -3.82 -12.19
N SER A 173 6.41 -4.10 -12.60
CA SER A 173 7.47 -4.57 -11.72
C SER A 173 8.56 -3.52 -11.65
N TRP A 174 9.12 -3.30 -10.46
CA TRP A 174 10.25 -2.40 -10.31
C TRP A 174 11.49 -3.00 -10.98
N SER A 175 12.11 -2.26 -11.89
CA SER A 175 13.39 -2.62 -12.51
C SER A 175 14.51 -1.81 -11.88
N PRO A 176 15.42 -2.46 -11.11
CA PRO A 176 16.56 -1.77 -10.49
C PRO A 176 17.49 -1.13 -11.54
N ASP A 177 17.71 -1.82 -12.67
CA ASP A 177 18.61 -1.35 -13.72
C ASP A 177 18.10 -0.11 -14.45
N GLN A 178 16.77 0.05 -14.52
CA GLN A 178 16.14 1.17 -15.21
C GLN A 178 15.62 2.23 -14.23
N GLU A 179 15.69 1.98 -12.93
CA GLU A 179 15.15 2.83 -11.85
C GLU A 179 13.70 3.28 -12.09
N ARG A 180 12.89 2.40 -12.69
CA ARG A 180 11.49 2.66 -13.01
C ARG A 180 10.65 1.38 -12.99
N TYR A 181 9.33 1.58 -13.01
CA TYR A 181 8.39 0.48 -13.23
C TYR A 181 8.32 0.12 -14.70
N VAL A 182 8.50 -1.16 -14.99
CA VAL A 182 8.35 -1.74 -16.33
C VAL A 182 6.99 -2.43 -16.40
N SER A 183 6.21 -2.11 -17.44
CA SER A 183 4.89 -2.68 -17.65
C SER A 183 4.95 -3.94 -18.50
N SER A 184 4.15 -4.95 -18.16
CA SER A 184 3.81 -6.11 -18.98
C SER A 184 2.30 -6.29 -19.01
N ILE A 185 1.80 -6.85 -20.15
CA ILE A 185 0.38 -7.16 -20.30
C ILE A 185 0.24 -8.68 -20.29
N GLU A 186 -0.47 -9.20 -19.31
CA GLU A 186 -0.60 -10.64 -19.11
C GLU A 186 -2.06 -11.08 -19.03
N THR A 187 -2.30 -12.34 -19.31
CA THR A 187 -3.61 -12.96 -19.15
C THR A 187 -3.91 -13.22 -17.68
N ARG A 188 -5.17 -13.13 -17.30
CA ARG A 188 -5.64 -13.33 -15.92
C ARG A 188 -5.27 -14.71 -15.33
N SER A 189 -5.19 -15.74 -16.16
CA SER A 189 -4.79 -17.10 -15.75
C SER A 189 -3.34 -17.19 -15.28
N GLY A 190 -2.41 -16.46 -15.89
CA GLY A 190 -1.00 -16.42 -15.47
C GLY A 190 -0.82 -15.81 -14.07
N PHE A 191 -1.67 -14.87 -13.70
CA PHE A 191 -1.60 -14.20 -12.41
C PHE A 191 -1.97 -15.09 -11.21
N ILE A 192 -2.95 -15.98 -11.37
CA ILE A 192 -3.38 -16.88 -10.30
C ILE A 192 -2.25 -17.86 -9.98
N HIS A 193 -1.52 -18.34 -10.97
CA HIS A 193 -0.35 -19.19 -10.77
C HIS A 193 0.81 -18.48 -10.06
N ALA A 194 1.12 -17.25 -10.44
CA ALA A 194 2.20 -16.46 -9.81
C ALA A 194 1.92 -16.11 -8.33
N LEU A 195 0.66 -16.06 -7.90
CA LEU A 195 0.28 -15.80 -6.50
C LEU A 195 0.19 -17.07 -5.66
N SER A 196 -0.08 -18.22 -6.28
CA SER A 196 -0.24 -19.52 -5.59
C SER A 196 1.08 -20.26 -5.39
N ASP A 197 2.13 -19.89 -6.11
CA ASP A 197 3.44 -20.53 -6.01
C ASP A 197 4.52 -19.54 -5.51
N PRO A 198 4.76 -19.47 -4.18
CA PRO A 198 5.79 -18.61 -3.61
C PRO A 198 7.22 -19.05 -3.96
N GLN A 199 7.41 -20.23 -4.58
CA GLN A 199 8.73 -20.76 -4.92
C GLN A 199 9.19 -20.43 -6.35
N SER A 200 8.32 -19.94 -7.23
CA SER A 200 8.72 -19.63 -8.62
C SER A 200 9.44 -18.29 -8.79
N ALA A 201 9.57 -17.49 -7.74
CA ALA A 201 10.23 -16.17 -7.75
C ALA A 201 11.73 -16.24 -7.36
N ALA A 202 12.33 -17.42 -7.26
CA ALA A 202 13.72 -17.63 -6.82
C ALA A 202 14.58 -18.33 -7.90
N HIS A 203 14.46 -17.90 -9.16
CA HIS A 203 15.43 -18.24 -10.22
C HIS A 203 15.81 -17.03 -11.02
#